data_79bfb1fe04a859b85299e207cb964e56
#
_entry.id   79bfb1fe04a859b85299e207cb964e56
#
_cell.length_a   1.000
_cell.length_b   1.000
_cell.length_c   1.000
_cell.angle_alpha   90.00
_cell.angle_beta   90.00
_cell.angle_gamma   90.00
#
_symmetry.space_group_name_H-M   'P 1'
#
loop_
_entity.id
_entity.type
_entity.pdbx_description
1 polymer ?
#
loop_
_entity_poly.entity_id
_entity_poly.type
_entity_poly.pdbx_seq_one_letter_code
_entity_poly.pdbx_strand_id
1 'polypeptide(L)'
;MNEPSPNALSRRSLLIGTATGAALAAGGLHAAEPAAPCCAATVKTYRSADFYDADGTFLVDKAREAYYDMFRRFQYPISDKLQKEMWILDFGLNDFAHVGMAGIFWLNRQDYKYFGHEIYLLPGQMIPEHCHLATDKGAPKMESWQPRRGMIYTFGEGEPTPDLIGKIPASQREIVKSRCCTPLGIDEVGDLNRLTAWHFMVAGPEGALVTEYGTFHDMDGLRFSNPQAKL
;
A
#
# COMPACT_ATOMS: atom_id res chain seq x y z
N MET A 1 17.35 44.77 24.22
CA MET A 1 16.04 44.15 24.54
C MET A 1 16.10 42.75 23.98
N ASN A 2 16.36 41.78 24.86
CA ASN A 2 16.57 40.38 24.52
C ASN A 2 15.23 39.65 24.54
N GLU A 3 14.89 39.03 23.48
CA GLU A 3 13.79 38.06 23.45
C GLU A 3 14.22 36.71 24.05
N PRO A 4 13.38 36.03 24.83
CA PRO A 4 13.70 34.74 25.39
C PRO A 4 13.32 33.61 24.42
N SER A 5 14.22 32.65 24.29
CA SER A 5 14.04 31.36 23.59
C SER A 5 12.98 30.50 24.29
N PRO A 6 12.11 29.77 23.55
CA PRO A 6 11.16 28.86 24.15
C PRO A 6 11.70 27.43 24.23
N ASN A 7 11.42 26.81 25.39
CA ASN A 7 11.19 25.37 25.60
C ASN A 7 12.25 24.53 26.29
N ALA A 8 11.94 24.36 27.55
CA ALA A 8 12.21 23.10 28.26
C ALA A 8 10.87 22.47 28.65
N LEU A 9 10.49 21.38 28.03
CA LEU A 9 9.37 20.55 28.48
C LEU A 9 9.79 19.77 29.74
N SER A 10 9.22 20.18 30.87
CA SER A 10 9.37 19.58 32.17
C SER A 10 8.84 18.14 32.21
N ARG A 11 9.70 17.21 32.59
CA ARG A 11 9.33 15.83 32.97
C ARG A 11 8.53 15.89 34.28
N ARG A 12 7.25 15.64 34.24
CA ARG A 12 6.44 15.39 35.44
C ARG A 12 6.68 13.96 35.92
N SER A 13 7.28 13.85 37.10
CA SER A 13 7.47 12.65 37.88
C SER A 13 6.12 12.05 38.25
N LEU A 14 5.93 10.78 37.92
CA LEU A 14 4.76 10.00 38.34
C LEU A 14 5.02 9.51 39.76
N LEU A 15 4.26 10.01 40.73
CA LEU A 15 4.27 9.53 42.12
C LEU A 15 3.62 8.16 42.21
N ILE A 16 4.40 7.15 42.61
CA ILE A 16 3.92 5.81 42.95
C ILE A 16 3.31 5.85 44.34
N GLY A 17 2.00 5.77 44.42
CA GLY A 17 1.30 5.57 45.66
C GLY A 17 1.29 4.10 46.06
N THR A 18 1.85 3.77 47.22
CA THR A 18 1.74 2.45 47.84
C THR A 18 0.36 2.29 48.46
N ALA A 19 -0.46 1.37 47.91
CA ALA A 19 -1.67 0.89 48.55
C ALA A 19 -1.48 -0.54 49.04
N THR A 20 -1.69 -0.73 50.33
CA THR A 20 -1.66 -1.97 51.10
C THR A 20 -2.77 -2.94 50.72
N GLY A 21 -2.37 -4.19 50.62
CA GLY A 21 -3.04 -5.48 50.77
C GLY A 21 -4.55 -5.62 50.58
N ALA A 22 -4.89 -6.39 49.53
CA ALA A 22 -6.02 -7.33 49.56
C ALA A 22 -5.64 -8.60 48.82
N ALA A 23 -5.70 -9.74 49.51
CA ALA A 23 -5.46 -11.05 48.97
C ALA A 23 -6.54 -11.38 47.94
N LEU A 24 -6.19 -11.53 46.68
CA LEU A 24 -7.02 -12.07 45.63
C LEU A 24 -6.64 -13.50 45.32
N ALA A 25 -7.64 -14.36 45.31
CA ALA A 25 -7.57 -15.76 45.00
C ALA A 25 -6.85 -16.03 43.67
N ALA A 26 -5.96 -17.01 43.67
CA ALA A 26 -5.28 -17.55 42.50
C ALA A 26 -6.30 -18.19 41.55
N GLY A 27 -6.84 -17.40 40.60
CA GLY A 27 -7.47 -17.92 39.40
C GLY A 27 -6.37 -18.31 38.43
N GLY A 28 -6.22 -19.61 38.16
CA GLY A 28 -5.24 -20.10 37.21
C GLY A 28 -5.41 -19.45 35.84
N LEU A 29 -4.42 -18.69 35.43
CA LEU A 29 -4.25 -18.28 34.02
C LEU A 29 -3.95 -19.57 33.24
N HIS A 30 -4.96 -20.11 32.58
CA HIS A 30 -4.71 -21.07 31.51
C HIS A 30 -3.88 -20.34 30.46
N ALA A 31 -2.59 -20.68 30.37
CA ALA A 31 -1.79 -20.33 29.23
C ALA A 31 -2.50 -20.92 28.00
N ALA A 32 -2.96 -20.04 27.10
CA ALA A 32 -3.46 -20.47 25.81
C ALA A 32 -2.33 -21.26 25.13
N GLU A 33 -2.60 -22.51 24.78
CA GLU A 33 -1.67 -23.31 23.98
C GLU A 33 -1.30 -22.48 22.74
N PRO A 34 -0.01 -22.49 22.34
CA PRO A 34 0.38 -21.84 21.09
C PRO A 34 -0.44 -22.49 19.97
N ALA A 35 -1.21 -21.68 19.27
CA ALA A 35 -1.96 -22.11 18.09
C ALA A 35 -1.00 -22.90 17.18
N ALA A 36 -1.40 -24.13 16.80
CA ALA A 36 -0.64 -24.95 15.87
C ALA A 36 -0.21 -24.11 14.67
N PRO A 37 1.01 -24.28 14.13
CA PRO A 37 1.45 -23.53 12.98
C PRO A 37 0.43 -23.77 11.86
N CYS A 38 -0.32 -22.71 11.54
CA CYS A 38 -1.23 -22.71 10.42
C CYS A 38 -0.39 -23.08 9.19
N CYS A 39 -0.71 -24.17 8.51
CA CYS A 39 -0.07 -24.55 7.25
C CYS A 39 0.04 -23.29 6.40
N ALA A 40 1.25 -22.83 6.15
CA ALA A 40 1.48 -21.63 5.37
C ALA A 40 0.79 -21.84 4.02
N ALA A 41 -0.32 -21.18 3.81
CA ALA A 41 -1.08 -21.31 2.56
C ALA A 41 -0.14 -20.92 1.42
N THR A 42 0.01 -21.78 0.44
CA THR A 42 0.93 -21.59 -0.69
C THR A 42 0.60 -20.30 -1.43
N VAL A 43 1.62 -19.49 -1.68
CA VAL A 43 1.47 -18.28 -2.52
C VAL A 43 1.12 -18.72 -3.94
N LYS A 44 -0.02 -18.27 -4.45
CA LYS A 44 -0.44 -18.55 -5.83
C LYS A 44 0.34 -17.66 -6.80
N THR A 45 0.77 -18.25 -7.89
CA THR A 45 1.32 -17.54 -9.05
C THR A 45 0.24 -17.41 -10.11
N TYR A 46 0.12 -16.24 -10.69
CA TYR A 46 -0.87 -15.92 -11.71
C TYR A 46 -0.18 -15.59 -13.04
N ARG A 47 -0.86 -15.88 -14.14
CA ARG A 47 -0.47 -15.44 -15.49
C ARG A 47 -1.51 -14.41 -15.96
N SER A 48 -1.06 -13.39 -16.68
CA SER A 48 -1.99 -12.35 -17.17
C SER A 48 -3.14 -12.95 -17.99
N ALA A 49 -2.89 -13.96 -18.80
CA ALA A 49 -3.93 -14.65 -19.56
C ALA A 49 -5.05 -15.28 -18.71
N ASP A 50 -4.80 -15.52 -17.42
CA ASP A 50 -5.83 -16.07 -16.52
C ASP A 50 -6.94 -15.04 -16.21
N PHE A 51 -6.70 -13.75 -16.48
CA PHE A 51 -7.57 -12.62 -16.15
C PHE A 51 -8.28 -12.00 -17.36
N TYR A 52 -8.17 -12.62 -18.52
CA TYR A 52 -8.86 -12.13 -19.72
C TYR A 52 -9.62 -13.28 -20.38
N ASP A 53 -10.73 -12.95 -21.05
CA ASP A 53 -11.45 -13.91 -21.89
C ASP A 53 -10.82 -14.03 -23.30
N ALA A 54 -11.45 -14.80 -24.16
CA ALA A 54 -10.96 -15.04 -25.52
C ALA A 54 -10.94 -13.78 -26.40
N ASP A 55 -11.78 -12.78 -26.05
CA ASP A 55 -11.88 -11.51 -26.76
C ASP A 55 -10.96 -10.43 -26.17
N GLY A 56 -10.18 -10.77 -25.12
CA GLY A 56 -9.29 -9.86 -24.42
C GLY A 56 -9.99 -8.97 -23.40
N THR A 57 -11.23 -9.28 -23.02
CA THR A 57 -11.96 -8.52 -21.99
C THR A 57 -11.45 -8.89 -20.59
N PHE A 58 -11.17 -7.89 -19.78
CA PHE A 58 -10.70 -8.08 -18.40
C PHE A 58 -11.79 -8.69 -17.51
N LEU A 59 -11.48 -9.81 -16.88
CA LEU A 59 -12.37 -10.59 -16.02
C LEU A 59 -12.23 -10.13 -14.55
N VAL A 60 -12.89 -9.03 -14.23
CA VAL A 60 -12.84 -8.36 -12.91
C VAL A 60 -13.15 -9.33 -11.77
N ASP A 61 -14.12 -10.23 -11.92
CA ASP A 61 -14.49 -11.18 -10.87
C ASP A 61 -13.39 -12.21 -10.60
N LYS A 62 -12.67 -12.65 -11.62
CA LYS A 62 -11.49 -13.52 -11.44
C LYS A 62 -10.37 -12.79 -10.71
N ALA A 63 -10.14 -11.53 -11.06
CA ALA A 63 -9.18 -10.68 -10.36
C ALA A 63 -9.58 -10.46 -8.89
N ARG A 64 -10.87 -10.24 -8.62
CA ARG A 64 -11.43 -10.10 -7.27
C ARG A 64 -11.16 -11.34 -6.42
N GLU A 65 -11.41 -12.53 -6.95
CA GLU A 65 -11.14 -13.78 -6.23
C GLU A 65 -9.64 -13.97 -5.95
N ALA A 66 -8.75 -13.56 -6.85
CA ALA A 66 -7.31 -13.60 -6.60
C ALA A 66 -6.90 -12.72 -5.41
N TYR A 67 -7.47 -11.51 -5.28
CA TYR A 67 -7.26 -10.68 -4.10
C TYR A 67 -7.88 -11.29 -2.84
N TYR A 68 -9.07 -11.85 -2.91
CA TYR A 68 -9.69 -12.52 -1.76
C TYR A 68 -8.88 -13.73 -1.29
N ASP A 69 -8.27 -14.50 -2.20
CA ASP A 69 -7.34 -15.56 -1.82
C ASP A 69 -6.12 -15.02 -1.06
N MET A 70 -5.57 -13.89 -1.50
CA MET A 70 -4.49 -13.20 -0.80
C MET A 70 -4.95 -12.67 0.56
N PHE A 71 -6.15 -12.09 0.67
CA PHE A 71 -6.70 -11.60 1.94
C PHE A 71 -6.89 -12.73 2.94
N ARG A 72 -7.43 -13.88 2.51
CA ARG A 72 -7.57 -15.07 3.38
C ARG A 72 -6.21 -15.53 3.90
N ARG A 73 -5.20 -15.57 3.03
CA ARG A 73 -3.83 -15.95 3.39
C ARG A 73 -3.21 -14.97 4.40
N PHE A 74 -3.45 -13.69 4.22
CA PHE A 74 -2.98 -12.64 5.14
C PHE A 74 -3.86 -12.46 6.39
N GLN A 75 -4.95 -13.24 6.50
CA GLN A 75 -5.97 -13.08 7.55
C GLN A 75 -6.53 -11.64 7.59
N TYR A 76 -6.69 -11.03 6.43
CA TYR A 76 -7.27 -9.71 6.29
C TYR A 76 -8.78 -9.82 6.17
N PRO A 77 -9.56 -9.05 6.94
CA PRO A 77 -11.02 -9.16 6.95
C PRO A 77 -11.65 -8.71 5.63
N ILE A 78 -12.51 -9.57 5.07
CA ILE A 78 -13.29 -9.26 3.86
C ILE A 78 -14.67 -8.78 4.33
N SER A 79 -14.78 -7.49 4.70
CA SER A 79 -16.02 -6.87 5.15
C SER A 79 -16.99 -6.59 3.99
N ASP A 80 -18.27 -6.41 4.30
CA ASP A 80 -19.29 -6.04 3.32
C ASP A 80 -18.93 -4.74 2.57
N LYS A 81 -18.36 -3.76 3.30
CA LYS A 81 -17.92 -2.51 2.71
C LYS A 81 -16.78 -2.75 1.70
N LEU A 82 -15.79 -3.56 2.06
CA LEU A 82 -14.69 -3.92 1.16
C LEU A 82 -15.22 -4.62 -0.09
N GLN A 83 -16.11 -5.60 0.07
CA GLN A 83 -16.70 -6.32 -1.06
C GLN A 83 -17.44 -5.40 -2.03
N LYS A 84 -18.16 -4.42 -1.49
CA LYS A 84 -18.98 -3.48 -2.26
C LYS A 84 -18.15 -2.38 -2.93
N GLU A 85 -17.14 -1.86 -2.27
CA GLU A 85 -16.45 -0.63 -2.66
C GLU A 85 -15.02 -0.87 -3.21
N MET A 86 -14.49 -2.09 -3.09
CA MET A 86 -13.18 -2.43 -3.67
C MET A 86 -13.23 -2.37 -5.20
N TRP A 87 -12.43 -1.49 -5.77
CA TRP A 87 -12.22 -1.37 -7.20
C TRP A 87 -10.95 -2.11 -7.62
N ILE A 88 -10.87 -2.48 -8.90
CA ILE A 88 -9.77 -3.25 -9.49
C ILE A 88 -9.47 -2.66 -10.86
N LEU A 89 -8.18 -2.43 -11.15
CA LEU A 89 -7.70 -1.83 -12.40
C LEU A 89 -6.60 -2.68 -13.02
N ASP A 90 -6.73 -2.94 -14.32
CA ASP A 90 -5.68 -3.51 -15.18
C ASP A 90 -4.94 -2.45 -16.00
N PHE A 91 -5.33 -1.18 -15.81
CA PHE A 91 -4.82 0.00 -16.52
C PHE A 91 -4.91 -0.08 -18.05
N GLY A 92 -5.73 -0.99 -18.59
CA GLY A 92 -5.86 -1.24 -20.02
C GLY A 92 -4.61 -1.80 -20.70
N LEU A 93 -3.69 -2.39 -19.91
CA LEU A 93 -2.38 -2.88 -20.40
C LEU A 93 -2.36 -4.38 -20.74
N ASN A 94 -3.46 -5.09 -20.50
CA ASN A 94 -3.58 -6.55 -20.76
C ASN A 94 -2.49 -7.39 -20.08
N ASP A 95 -1.94 -6.92 -18.96
CA ASP A 95 -0.86 -7.57 -18.20
C ASP A 95 -1.13 -7.61 -16.71
N PHE A 96 -2.38 -7.89 -16.32
CA PHE A 96 -2.88 -7.74 -14.96
C PHE A 96 -2.07 -8.50 -13.90
N ALA A 97 -1.54 -9.68 -14.20
CA ALA A 97 -0.74 -10.41 -13.23
C ALA A 97 0.53 -9.65 -12.82
N HIS A 98 1.07 -8.80 -13.70
CA HIS A 98 2.28 -8.04 -13.46
C HIS A 98 2.02 -6.54 -13.27
N VAL A 99 0.99 -6.00 -13.93
CA VAL A 99 0.65 -4.57 -13.90
C VAL A 99 -0.84 -4.41 -13.63
N GLY A 100 -1.17 -4.03 -12.42
CA GLY A 100 -2.54 -3.89 -11.97
C GLY A 100 -2.59 -3.58 -10.49
N MET A 101 -3.76 -3.30 -9.99
CA MET A 101 -4.00 -3.11 -8.57
C MET A 101 -5.47 -3.27 -8.22
N ALA A 102 -5.74 -3.48 -6.93
CA ALA A 102 -7.03 -3.20 -6.34
C ALA A 102 -6.85 -2.20 -5.20
N GLY A 103 -7.94 -1.55 -4.79
CA GLY A 103 -7.90 -0.64 -3.68
C GLY A 103 -9.27 -0.24 -3.17
N ILE A 104 -9.28 0.46 -2.05
CA ILE A 104 -10.48 1.06 -1.48
C ILE A 104 -10.14 2.43 -0.91
N PHE A 105 -10.92 3.44 -1.28
CA PHE A 105 -10.85 4.76 -0.65
C PHE A 105 -11.68 4.74 0.64
N TRP A 106 -10.99 4.65 1.78
CA TRP A 106 -11.66 4.80 3.07
C TRP A 106 -12.11 6.23 3.30
N LEU A 107 -11.27 7.17 2.89
CA LEU A 107 -11.46 8.61 3.01
C LEU A 107 -10.86 9.33 1.79
N ASN A 108 -11.56 10.30 1.24
CA ASN A 108 -11.02 11.26 0.27
C ASN A 108 -11.75 12.59 0.43
N ARG A 109 -11.19 13.50 1.24
CA ARG A 109 -11.84 14.72 1.71
C ARG A 109 -11.21 15.96 1.10
N GLN A 110 -11.87 16.52 0.10
CA GLN A 110 -11.41 17.74 -0.57
C GLN A 110 -11.42 18.97 0.36
N ASP A 111 -12.44 19.09 1.21
CA ASP A 111 -12.63 20.18 2.15
C ASP A 111 -11.53 20.26 3.22
N TYR A 112 -11.08 19.13 3.72
CA TYR A 112 -10.00 19.01 4.71
C TYR A 112 -8.68 18.57 4.11
N LYS A 113 -8.61 18.35 2.82
CA LYS A 113 -7.40 18.02 2.06
C LYS A 113 -6.63 16.81 2.58
N TYR A 114 -7.34 15.75 3.00
CA TYR A 114 -6.69 14.51 3.42
C TYR A 114 -7.34 13.29 2.76
N PHE A 115 -6.56 12.21 2.73
CA PHE A 115 -6.85 10.99 2.02
C PHE A 115 -6.35 9.78 2.81
N GLY A 116 -7.14 8.72 2.82
CA GLY A 116 -6.80 7.41 3.38
C GLY A 116 -7.27 6.32 2.46
N HIS A 117 -6.33 5.51 2.00
CA HIS A 117 -6.52 4.51 0.97
C HIS A 117 -5.83 3.21 1.38
N GLU A 118 -6.38 2.09 0.99
CA GLU A 118 -5.65 0.83 0.97
C GLU A 118 -5.47 0.33 -0.45
N ILE A 119 -4.24 -0.05 -0.73
CA ILE A 119 -3.76 -0.62 -1.98
C ILE A 119 -3.52 -2.10 -1.77
N TYR A 120 -3.97 -2.90 -2.71
CA TYR A 120 -3.77 -4.34 -2.73
C TYR A 120 -3.04 -4.73 -4.00
N LEU A 121 -1.92 -5.45 -3.84
CA LEU A 121 -1.10 -5.90 -4.96
C LEU A 121 -0.86 -7.41 -4.84
N LEU A 122 -1.14 -8.13 -5.92
CA LEU A 122 -0.80 -9.55 -6.04
C LEU A 122 0.72 -9.74 -6.04
N PRO A 123 1.24 -10.97 -5.84
CA PRO A 123 2.67 -11.25 -5.86
C PRO A 123 3.37 -10.71 -7.11
N GLY A 124 4.34 -9.80 -6.91
CA GLY A 124 5.10 -9.17 -8.00
C GLY A 124 4.34 -8.14 -8.84
N GLN A 125 3.10 -7.82 -8.49
CA GLN A 125 2.27 -6.86 -9.22
C GLN A 125 2.75 -5.43 -9.00
N MET A 126 2.69 -4.62 -10.05
CA MET A 126 3.14 -3.24 -10.12
C MET A 126 1.96 -2.29 -10.37
N ILE A 127 1.96 -1.13 -9.71
CA ILE A 127 1.18 0.03 -10.13
C ILE A 127 2.00 0.74 -11.21
N PRO A 128 1.44 1.11 -12.39
CA PRO A 128 2.17 1.85 -13.41
C PRO A 128 2.79 3.13 -12.85
N GLU A 129 4.00 3.46 -13.30
CA GLU A 129 4.64 4.71 -12.93
C GLU A 129 3.76 5.90 -13.25
N HIS A 130 3.58 6.76 -12.26
CA HIS A 130 2.70 7.93 -12.35
C HIS A 130 3.22 9.11 -11.54
N CYS A 131 2.59 10.26 -11.76
CA CYS A 131 2.74 11.44 -10.92
C CYS A 131 1.39 12.16 -10.77
N HIS A 132 1.31 13.05 -9.80
CA HIS A 132 0.11 13.83 -9.52
C HIS A 132 0.38 15.31 -9.83
N LEU A 133 -0.40 15.90 -10.71
CA LEU A 133 -0.33 17.32 -11.06
C LEU A 133 -1.40 18.11 -10.32
N ALA A 134 -1.19 19.43 -10.19
CA ALA A 134 -2.23 20.34 -9.72
C ALA A 134 -3.38 20.39 -10.71
N THR A 135 -4.59 20.60 -10.19
CA THR A 135 -5.81 20.87 -10.95
C THR A 135 -6.54 22.06 -10.36
N ASP A 136 -7.68 22.41 -10.89
CA ASP A 136 -8.60 23.39 -10.30
C ASP A 136 -9.19 22.95 -8.95
N LYS A 137 -9.15 21.64 -8.65
CA LYS A 137 -9.64 21.06 -7.39
C LYS A 137 -8.61 21.09 -6.27
N GLY A 138 -7.31 21.21 -6.56
CA GLY A 138 -6.29 21.23 -5.53
C GLY A 138 -4.84 21.19 -6.00
N ALA A 139 -3.96 21.29 -5.02
CA ALA A 139 -2.51 21.10 -5.21
C ALA A 139 -2.18 19.66 -5.63
N PRO A 140 -0.97 19.42 -6.16
CA PRO A 140 -0.51 18.06 -6.41
C PRO A 140 -0.58 17.23 -5.12
N LYS A 141 -0.93 15.96 -5.25
CA LYS A 141 -1.00 15.04 -4.11
C LYS A 141 0.39 14.80 -3.52
N MET A 142 0.47 14.84 -2.21
CA MET A 142 1.58 14.34 -1.41
C MET A 142 1.15 13.07 -0.72
N GLU A 143 2.00 12.04 -0.68
CA GLU A 143 1.62 10.72 -0.21
C GLU A 143 2.76 9.96 0.46
N SER A 144 2.35 9.02 1.31
CA SER A 144 3.22 8.10 2.04
C SER A 144 2.61 6.71 2.03
N TRP A 145 3.44 5.67 2.07
CA TRP A 145 3.00 4.27 1.97
C TRP A 145 3.54 3.45 3.13
N GLN A 146 2.70 2.62 3.70
CA GLN A 146 3.05 1.70 4.78
C GLN A 146 2.55 0.29 4.48
N PRO A 147 3.42 -0.70 4.23
CA PRO A 147 3.00 -2.09 4.13
C PRO A 147 2.41 -2.60 5.45
N ARG A 148 1.22 -3.17 5.38
CA ARG A 148 0.52 -3.79 6.51
C ARG A 148 0.68 -5.31 6.49
N ARG A 149 0.90 -5.87 5.30
CA ARG A 149 1.23 -7.28 5.04
C ARG A 149 2.10 -7.36 3.80
N GLY A 150 3.01 -8.34 3.78
CA GLY A 150 3.98 -8.47 2.71
C GLY A 150 5.02 -7.36 2.74
N MET A 151 5.53 -7.00 1.57
CA MET A 151 6.49 -5.90 1.37
C MET A 151 6.27 -5.27 0.00
N ILE A 152 6.81 -4.07 -0.19
CA ILE A 152 6.85 -3.38 -1.48
C ILE A 152 8.24 -2.87 -1.79
N TYR A 153 8.52 -2.74 -3.09
CA TYR A 153 9.64 -2.00 -3.64
C TYR A 153 9.08 -0.68 -4.17
N THR A 154 9.34 0.42 -3.47
CA THR A 154 8.96 1.76 -3.93
C THR A 154 10.04 2.31 -4.83
N PHE A 155 9.66 2.74 -6.03
CA PHE A 155 10.55 3.35 -7.00
C PHE A 155 10.21 4.83 -7.14
N GLY A 156 11.23 5.67 -7.12
CA GLY A 156 11.12 7.11 -7.26
C GLY A 156 12.28 7.69 -8.05
N GLU A 157 12.29 9.02 -8.13
CA GLU A 157 13.38 9.77 -8.72
C GLU A 157 14.60 9.75 -7.80
N GLY A 158 15.79 9.66 -8.37
CA GLY A 158 17.06 9.62 -7.65
C GLY A 158 18.10 8.73 -8.36
N GLU A 159 19.20 8.47 -7.67
CA GLU A 159 20.24 7.58 -8.19
C GLU A 159 19.70 6.16 -8.36
N PRO A 160 19.88 5.55 -9.53
CA PRO A 160 19.37 4.20 -9.78
C PRO A 160 19.90 3.16 -8.79
N THR A 161 19.07 2.17 -8.48
CA THR A 161 19.44 0.99 -7.69
C THR A 161 19.52 -0.24 -8.60
N PRO A 162 20.65 -0.51 -9.26
CA PRO A 162 20.75 -1.49 -10.36
C PRO A 162 20.29 -2.90 -9.98
N ASP A 163 20.62 -3.35 -8.77
CA ASP A 163 20.29 -4.70 -8.29
C ASP A 163 18.79 -4.94 -8.12
N LEU A 164 18.00 -3.88 -8.04
CA LEU A 164 16.56 -3.94 -7.85
C LEU A 164 15.75 -3.66 -9.13
N ILE A 165 16.38 -3.22 -10.21
CA ILE A 165 15.70 -2.97 -11.50
C ILE A 165 15.01 -4.24 -12.03
N GLY A 166 15.55 -5.42 -11.72
CA GLY A 166 14.94 -6.71 -12.06
C GLY A 166 13.55 -6.95 -11.43
N LYS A 167 13.18 -6.19 -10.39
CA LYS A 167 11.84 -6.24 -9.77
C LYS A 167 10.76 -5.62 -10.64
N ILE A 168 11.14 -4.70 -11.53
CA ILE A 168 10.21 -4.04 -12.45
C ILE A 168 9.77 -5.06 -13.50
N PRO A 169 8.45 -5.25 -13.73
CA PRO A 169 7.95 -6.12 -14.79
C PRO A 169 8.58 -5.80 -16.14
N ALA A 170 8.89 -6.83 -16.92
CA ALA A 170 9.59 -6.67 -18.20
C ALA A 170 8.83 -5.73 -19.17
N SER A 171 7.49 -5.78 -19.13
CA SER A 171 6.62 -4.92 -19.96
C SER A 171 6.76 -3.42 -19.63
N GLN A 172 7.27 -3.04 -18.46
CA GLN A 172 7.36 -1.64 -18.00
C GLN A 172 8.80 -1.14 -17.88
N ARG A 173 9.79 -2.04 -17.87
CA ARG A 173 11.17 -1.72 -17.51
C ARG A 173 11.81 -0.64 -18.38
N GLU A 174 11.49 -0.62 -19.67
CA GLU A 174 12.04 0.38 -20.60
C GLU A 174 11.20 1.66 -20.67
N ILE A 175 10.02 1.67 -20.04
CA ILE A 175 9.08 2.80 -20.05
C ILE A 175 9.29 3.70 -18.84
N VAL A 176 9.54 3.12 -17.67
CA VAL A 176 9.66 3.85 -16.41
C VAL A 176 10.89 4.75 -16.38
N LYS A 177 10.74 5.91 -15.75
CA LYS A 177 11.78 6.92 -15.54
C LYS A 177 12.45 6.78 -14.18
N SER A 178 11.67 6.39 -13.17
CA SER A 178 12.12 6.24 -11.79
C SER A 178 12.83 4.90 -11.61
N ARG A 179 14.08 4.94 -11.17
CA ARG A 179 14.92 3.74 -11.01
C ARG A 179 15.61 3.68 -9.64
N CYS A 180 15.38 4.65 -8.77
CA CYS A 180 15.82 4.64 -7.39
C CYS A 180 14.82 3.85 -6.56
N CYS A 181 15.22 2.74 -5.97
CA CYS A 181 14.35 1.82 -5.26
C CYS A 181 14.66 1.79 -3.76
N THR A 182 13.61 1.92 -2.96
CA THR A 182 13.63 1.67 -1.52
C THR A 182 12.68 0.52 -1.21
N PRO A 183 13.17 -0.66 -0.77
CA PRO A 183 12.32 -1.70 -0.23
C PRO A 183 11.69 -1.25 1.09
N LEU A 184 10.41 -1.55 1.28
CA LEU A 184 9.68 -1.30 2.53
C LEU A 184 9.04 -2.59 3.01
N GLY A 185 9.33 -2.97 4.24
CA GLY A 185 8.69 -4.06 4.97
C GLY A 185 7.54 -3.59 5.86
N ILE A 186 7.00 -4.51 6.65
CA ILE A 186 5.97 -4.20 7.65
C ILE A 186 6.53 -3.17 8.64
N ASP A 187 5.69 -2.19 9.01
CA ASP A 187 5.98 -1.09 9.94
C ASP A 187 6.93 0.01 9.41
N GLU A 188 7.49 -0.14 8.23
CA GLU A 188 8.25 0.92 7.57
C GLU A 188 7.32 1.85 6.79
N VAL A 189 7.64 3.14 6.79
CA VAL A 189 6.89 4.17 6.04
C VAL A 189 7.82 4.81 5.03
N GLY A 190 7.41 4.82 3.78
CA GLY A 190 8.08 5.56 2.71
C GLY A 190 7.25 6.77 2.31
N ASP A 191 7.93 7.84 1.93
CA ASP A 191 7.32 9.10 1.54
C ASP A 191 7.65 9.44 0.09
N LEU A 192 6.73 10.13 -0.58
CA LEU A 192 7.04 10.81 -1.82
C LEU A 192 8.04 11.94 -1.53
N ASN A 193 9.19 11.93 -2.21
CA ASN A 193 10.30 12.87 -1.90
C ASN A 193 10.01 14.33 -2.28
N ARG A 194 9.10 14.59 -3.22
CA ARG A 194 8.61 15.91 -3.60
C ARG A 194 7.29 15.82 -4.35
N LEU A 195 6.54 16.91 -4.37
CA LEU A 195 5.35 17.03 -5.21
C LEU A 195 5.68 16.79 -6.69
N THR A 196 4.76 16.17 -7.40
CA THR A 196 4.86 15.83 -8.83
C THR A 196 5.98 14.87 -9.23
N ALA A 197 6.66 14.24 -8.25
CA ALA A 197 7.67 13.22 -8.56
C ALA A 197 7.04 12.01 -9.27
N TRP A 198 7.74 11.47 -10.25
CA TRP A 198 7.42 10.17 -10.84
C TRP A 198 7.72 9.07 -9.83
N HIS A 199 6.77 8.16 -9.64
CA HIS A 199 6.90 7.08 -8.70
C HIS A 199 5.99 5.90 -9.03
N PHE A 200 6.30 4.77 -8.44
CA PHE A 200 5.48 3.55 -8.49
C PHE A 200 5.93 2.56 -7.41
N MET A 201 5.17 1.50 -7.24
CA MET A 201 5.56 0.40 -6.38
C MET A 201 5.34 -0.96 -7.03
N VAL A 202 6.13 -1.94 -6.60
CA VAL A 202 6.02 -3.35 -6.97
C VAL A 202 5.87 -4.16 -5.70
N ALA A 203 4.90 -5.06 -5.62
CA ALA A 203 4.77 -5.96 -4.49
C ALA A 203 5.90 -6.98 -4.42
N GLY A 204 6.24 -7.41 -3.22
CA GLY A 204 7.12 -8.53 -2.98
C GLY A 204 6.49 -9.88 -3.38
N PRO A 205 7.22 -11.00 -3.13
CA PRO A 205 6.83 -12.32 -3.62
C PRO A 205 5.54 -12.88 -2.98
N GLU A 206 5.08 -12.29 -1.89
CA GLU A 206 3.83 -12.69 -1.23
C GLU A 206 2.63 -11.80 -1.58
N GLY A 207 2.83 -10.76 -2.42
CA GLY A 207 1.88 -9.67 -2.56
C GLY A 207 2.01 -8.67 -1.44
N ALA A 208 1.14 -7.65 -1.43
CA ALA A 208 1.17 -6.62 -0.40
C ALA A 208 -0.23 -6.04 -0.12
N LEU A 209 -0.45 -5.72 1.14
CA LEU A 209 -1.50 -4.82 1.61
C LEU A 209 -0.81 -3.56 2.11
N VAL A 210 -1.15 -2.42 1.54
CA VAL A 210 -0.47 -1.15 1.78
C VAL A 210 -1.49 -0.10 2.20
N THR A 211 -1.26 0.56 3.34
CA THR A 211 -2.00 1.78 3.67
C THR A 211 -1.30 2.96 2.99
N GLU A 212 -2.05 3.73 2.27
CA GLU A 212 -1.61 4.99 1.68
C GLU A 212 -2.23 6.16 2.42
N TYR A 213 -1.39 7.03 2.92
CA TYR A 213 -1.75 8.31 3.52
C TYR A 213 -1.44 9.42 2.53
N GLY A 214 -2.31 10.40 2.41
CA GLY A 214 -2.01 11.49 1.49
C GLY A 214 -2.89 12.72 1.67
N THR A 215 -2.56 13.75 0.92
CA THR A 215 -3.46 14.87 0.68
C THR A 215 -4.58 14.44 -0.27
N PHE A 216 -5.60 15.27 -0.44
CA PHE A 216 -6.75 14.97 -1.32
C PHE A 216 -6.29 14.39 -2.67
N HIS A 217 -6.87 13.24 -3.04
CA HIS A 217 -6.59 12.57 -4.30
C HIS A 217 -7.58 13.04 -5.37
N ASP A 218 -7.06 13.70 -6.40
CA ASP A 218 -7.80 14.08 -7.57
C ASP A 218 -7.37 13.24 -8.78
N MET A 219 -8.31 12.47 -9.32
CA MET A 219 -8.08 11.61 -10.49
C MET A 219 -7.68 12.42 -11.73
N ASP A 220 -8.18 13.65 -11.87
CA ASP A 220 -7.87 14.51 -13.02
C ASP A 220 -6.39 14.97 -13.01
N GLY A 221 -5.73 14.92 -11.85
CA GLY A 221 -4.31 15.23 -11.69
C GLY A 221 -3.36 14.08 -12.04
N LEU A 222 -3.86 12.85 -12.19
CA LEU A 222 -3.02 11.68 -12.42
C LEU A 222 -2.43 11.65 -13.83
N ARG A 223 -1.14 11.32 -13.93
CA ARG A 223 -0.44 11.14 -15.22
C ARG A 223 0.41 9.90 -15.17
N PHE A 224 0.32 9.06 -16.18
CA PHE A 224 1.17 7.86 -16.34
C PHE A 224 2.35 8.15 -17.25
N SER A 225 3.50 7.52 -16.98
CA SER A 225 4.66 7.56 -17.89
C SER A 225 4.44 6.67 -19.11
N ASN A 226 3.73 5.55 -18.94
CA ASN A 226 3.29 4.70 -20.02
C ASN A 226 2.07 5.32 -20.71
N PRO A 227 2.18 5.76 -22.01
CA PRO A 227 1.08 6.41 -22.71
C PRO A 227 -0.11 5.49 -23.02
N GLN A 228 0.06 4.17 -22.86
CA GLN A 228 -1.02 3.20 -23.05
C GLN A 228 -1.82 2.98 -21.76
N ALA A 229 -1.26 3.34 -20.59
CA ALA A 229 -1.95 3.18 -19.33
C ALA A 229 -3.11 4.18 -19.19
N LYS A 230 -4.25 3.69 -18.74
CA LYS A 230 -5.49 4.46 -18.53
C LYS A 230 -6.27 3.93 -17.32
N LEU A 231 -7.17 4.73 -16.80
CA LEU A 231 -8.11 4.38 -15.74
C LEU A 231 -9.41 3.85 -16.32
#